data_3ca30c175392b416da9f8032c4bf8019
#
_entry.id   3ca30c175392b416da9f8032c4bf8019
#
_cell.length_a   1.000
_cell.length_b   1.000
_cell.length_c   1.000
_cell.angle_alpha   90.00
_cell.angle_beta   90.00
_cell.angle_gamma   90.00
#
_symmetry.space_group_name_H-M   'P 1'
#
loop_
_entity.id
_entity.type
_entity.pdbx_description
1 polymer ?
#
loop_
_entity_poly.entity_id
_entity_poly.type
_entity_poly.pdbx_seq_one_letter_code
_entity_poly.pdbx_strand_id
1 'polypeptide(L)'
;MPVFSWFRIVFVENKGMAWGFELPGNYGKLILTLFRLVAITGIGYWLYDSVRKNSSRILTFCIALIFAGAFGNIIDSILYGIIFNESTSTQIAQFLPEGGGYESVFYGKVVDMIQFTFYDDILPDWIPFWGGEHFSFFDPVFNIADSAISIGVFLLLIFNKRAFPKKEEEVS
;
A
#
# COMPACT_ATOMS: atom_id res chain seq x y z
N MET A 1 -17.38 6.55 -5.83
CA MET A 1 -18.16 6.22 -7.03
C MET A 1 -18.37 4.71 -7.07
N PRO A 2 -19.60 4.19 -6.97
CA PRO A 2 -19.85 2.76 -7.06
C PRO A 2 -19.65 2.30 -8.52
N VAL A 3 -18.87 1.25 -8.72
CA VAL A 3 -18.70 0.58 -10.02
C VAL A 3 -19.58 -0.67 -10.05
N PHE A 4 -19.59 -1.42 -8.94
CA PHE A 4 -20.47 -2.55 -8.66
C PHE A 4 -20.92 -2.48 -7.20
N SER A 5 -21.85 -3.31 -6.78
CA SER A 5 -22.31 -3.36 -5.38
C SER A 5 -21.17 -3.68 -4.40
N TRP A 6 -20.20 -4.46 -4.82
CA TRP A 6 -19.05 -4.93 -4.04
C TRP A 6 -17.73 -4.21 -4.35
N PHE A 7 -17.72 -3.28 -5.34
CA PHE A 7 -16.53 -2.56 -5.76
C PHE A 7 -16.83 -1.07 -5.93
N ARG A 8 -16.05 -0.22 -5.26
CA ARG A 8 -16.18 1.24 -5.31
C ARG A 8 -14.82 1.87 -5.59
N ILE A 9 -14.83 2.98 -6.32
CA ILE A 9 -13.69 3.89 -6.38
C ILE A 9 -14.00 5.01 -5.39
N VAL A 10 -13.11 5.16 -4.41
CA VAL A 10 -13.18 6.15 -3.34
C VAL A 10 -11.93 7.01 -3.35
N PHE A 11 -11.92 8.07 -2.58
CA PHE A 11 -10.72 8.87 -2.34
C PHE A 11 -10.52 8.91 -0.83
N VAL A 12 -9.47 8.26 -0.37
CA VAL A 12 -9.11 8.20 1.05
C VAL A 12 -7.65 8.59 1.20
N GLU A 13 -7.40 9.65 1.97
CA GLU A 13 -6.05 10.05 2.33
C GLU A 13 -5.57 9.28 3.55
N ASN A 14 -4.47 8.54 3.40
CA ASN A 14 -3.87 7.70 4.41
C ASN A 14 -2.50 8.26 4.80
N LYS A 15 -2.26 8.46 6.09
CA LYS A 15 -0.92 8.83 6.60
C LYS A 15 0.12 7.71 6.42
N GLY A 16 -0.30 6.59 5.85
CA GLY A 16 0.59 5.54 5.34
C GLY A 16 0.70 4.32 6.24
N MET A 17 -0.15 4.16 7.25
CA MET A 17 -0.20 2.93 8.04
C MET A 17 -1.52 2.19 7.82
N ALA A 18 -1.44 0.85 7.86
CA ALA A 18 -2.62 0.01 7.72
C ALA A 18 -3.63 0.27 8.84
N TRP A 19 -4.92 0.19 8.52
CA TRP A 19 -6.04 0.30 9.46
C TRP A 19 -6.13 1.64 10.20
N GLY A 20 -5.59 2.72 9.62
CA GLY A 20 -5.63 4.05 10.24
C GLY A 20 -4.78 4.19 11.51
N PHE A 21 -3.91 3.22 11.80
CA PHE A 21 -2.96 3.35 12.91
C PHE A 21 -1.98 4.48 12.62
N GLU A 22 -1.76 5.35 13.60
CA GLU A 22 -0.81 6.46 13.49
C GLU A 22 0.23 6.36 14.60
N LEU A 23 1.50 6.53 14.25
CA LEU A 23 2.52 6.71 15.27
C LEU A 23 2.27 8.03 16.02
N PRO A 24 2.28 8.02 17.35
CA PRO A 24 1.99 9.23 18.11
C PRO A 24 3.07 10.30 17.93
N GLY A 25 2.62 11.56 18.00
CA GLY A 25 3.49 12.74 17.97
C GLY A 25 3.74 13.29 16.56
N ASN A 26 4.26 14.52 16.53
CA ASN A 26 4.47 15.28 15.28
C ASN A 26 5.47 14.64 14.31
N TYR A 27 6.32 13.75 14.78
CA TYR A 27 7.35 13.08 13.98
C TYR A 27 6.95 11.67 13.53
N GLY A 28 5.79 11.16 13.94
CA GLY A 28 5.38 9.78 13.61
C GLY A 28 5.37 9.52 12.10
N LYS A 29 4.81 10.44 11.31
CA LYS A 29 4.79 10.36 9.85
C LYS A 29 6.21 10.41 9.24
N LEU A 30 7.07 11.30 9.74
CA LEU A 30 8.45 11.41 9.27
C LEU A 30 9.24 10.12 9.52
N ILE A 31 9.14 9.56 10.74
CA ILE A 31 9.80 8.30 11.09
C ILE A 31 9.33 7.17 10.15
N LEU A 32 8.03 7.08 9.90
CA LEU A 32 7.48 6.09 8.98
C LEU A 32 8.01 6.26 7.54
N THR A 33 8.06 7.50 7.05
CA THR A 33 8.56 7.80 5.71
C THR A 33 10.05 7.48 5.57
N LEU A 34 10.87 7.83 6.59
CA LEU A 34 12.29 7.50 6.61
C LEU A 34 12.53 5.99 6.70
N PHE A 35 11.76 5.28 7.53
CA PHE A 35 11.81 3.81 7.59
C PHE A 35 11.50 3.18 6.23
N ARG A 36 10.48 3.67 5.53
CA ARG A 36 10.14 3.21 4.17
C ARG A 36 11.24 3.49 3.15
N LEU A 37 11.92 4.64 3.25
CA LEU A 37 13.08 4.95 2.40
C LEU A 37 14.22 3.95 2.59
N VAL A 38 14.52 3.59 3.84
CA VAL A 38 15.52 2.56 4.13
C VAL A 38 15.08 1.20 3.56
N ALA A 39 13.84 0.83 3.80
CA ALA A 39 13.28 -0.44 3.31
C ALA A 39 13.32 -0.54 1.78
N ILE A 40 12.88 0.51 1.07
CA ILE A 40 12.88 0.51 -0.40
C ILE A 40 14.30 0.49 -0.98
N THR A 41 15.26 1.14 -0.32
CA THR A 41 16.67 1.07 -0.71
C THR A 41 17.18 -0.37 -0.60
N GLY A 42 16.86 -1.07 0.48
CA GLY A 42 17.20 -2.48 0.65
C GLY A 42 16.54 -3.40 -0.39
N ILE A 43 15.24 -3.18 -0.68
CA ILE A 43 14.51 -3.93 -1.72
C ILE A 43 15.10 -3.65 -3.11
N GLY A 44 15.43 -2.39 -3.41
CA GLY A 44 16.07 -2.00 -4.66
C GLY A 44 17.45 -2.64 -4.85
N TYR A 45 18.25 -2.69 -3.78
CA TYR A 45 19.52 -3.41 -3.79
C TYR A 45 19.31 -4.91 -4.01
N TRP A 46 18.33 -5.52 -3.37
CA TRP A 46 17.99 -6.93 -3.58
C TRP A 46 17.54 -7.20 -5.02
N LEU A 47 16.73 -6.32 -5.60
CA LEU A 47 16.35 -6.40 -7.01
C LEU A 47 17.56 -6.33 -7.93
N TYR A 48 18.44 -5.36 -7.71
CA TYR A 48 19.69 -5.20 -8.47
C TYR A 48 20.57 -6.46 -8.39
N ASP A 49 20.79 -6.98 -7.19
CA ASP A 49 21.59 -8.18 -6.96
C ASP A 49 20.96 -9.42 -7.62
N SER A 50 19.64 -9.56 -7.55
CA SER A 50 18.90 -10.65 -8.21
C SER A 50 19.02 -10.62 -9.73
N VAL A 51 18.97 -9.45 -10.34
CA VAL A 51 19.20 -9.27 -11.78
C VAL A 51 20.64 -9.58 -12.13
N ARG A 52 21.61 -9.04 -11.38
CA ARG A 52 23.02 -9.23 -11.61
C ARG A 52 23.47 -10.70 -11.52
N LYS A 53 22.88 -11.44 -10.57
CA LYS A 53 23.16 -12.87 -10.36
C LYS A 53 22.36 -13.81 -11.25
N ASN A 54 21.55 -13.29 -12.18
CA ASN A 54 20.62 -14.08 -12.99
C ASN A 54 19.76 -15.02 -12.13
N SER A 55 19.25 -14.51 -11.02
CA SER A 55 18.32 -15.24 -10.14
C SER A 55 17.08 -15.69 -10.91
N SER A 56 16.26 -16.56 -10.30
CA SER A 56 15.07 -17.06 -10.98
C SER A 56 14.17 -15.90 -11.44
N ARG A 57 13.56 -16.04 -12.61
CA ARG A 57 12.65 -15.01 -13.18
C ARG A 57 11.48 -14.71 -12.23
N ILE A 58 11.00 -15.73 -11.52
CA ILE A 58 9.91 -15.56 -10.53
C ILE A 58 10.37 -14.67 -9.39
N LEU A 59 11.54 -14.92 -8.82
CA LEU A 59 12.10 -14.10 -7.74
C LEU A 59 12.24 -12.65 -8.18
N THR A 60 12.91 -12.42 -9.33
CA THR A 60 13.14 -11.08 -9.86
C THR A 60 11.81 -10.34 -10.12
N PHE A 61 10.83 -11.02 -10.72
CA PHE A 61 9.52 -10.43 -10.97
C PHE A 61 8.78 -10.06 -9.68
N CYS A 62 8.78 -10.93 -8.68
CA CYS A 62 8.13 -10.65 -7.40
C CYS A 62 8.79 -9.47 -6.67
N ILE A 63 10.13 -9.42 -6.64
CA ILE A 63 10.85 -8.29 -6.01
C ILE A 63 10.56 -6.99 -6.78
N ALA A 64 10.49 -7.05 -8.11
CA ALA A 64 10.17 -5.89 -8.93
C ALA A 64 8.77 -5.34 -8.63
N LEU A 65 7.75 -6.21 -8.43
CA LEU A 65 6.40 -5.80 -8.02
C LEU A 65 6.42 -5.14 -6.64
N ILE A 66 7.12 -5.74 -5.66
CA ILE A 66 7.23 -5.19 -4.31
C ILE A 66 7.95 -3.84 -4.35
N PHE A 67 9.04 -3.75 -5.10
CA PHE A 67 9.79 -2.51 -5.26
C PHE A 67 8.94 -1.41 -5.90
N ALA A 68 8.26 -1.71 -7.02
CA ALA A 68 7.43 -0.74 -7.74
C ALA A 68 6.28 -0.21 -6.86
N GLY A 69 5.60 -1.10 -6.11
CA GLY A 69 4.55 -0.68 -5.19
C GLY A 69 5.09 0.15 -4.03
N ALA A 70 6.18 -0.29 -3.38
CA ALA A 70 6.80 0.48 -2.31
C ALA A 70 7.28 1.85 -2.80
N PHE A 71 7.82 1.91 -4.03
CA PHE A 71 8.26 3.16 -4.66
C PHE A 71 7.09 4.10 -4.95
N GLY A 72 5.95 3.60 -5.42
CA GLY A 72 4.75 4.39 -5.63
C GLY A 72 4.29 5.06 -4.33
N ASN A 73 4.10 4.29 -3.26
CA ASN A 73 3.67 4.82 -1.96
C ASN A 73 4.67 5.80 -1.33
N ILE A 74 5.98 5.65 -1.62
CA ILE A 74 6.98 6.60 -1.09
C ILE A 74 6.96 7.93 -1.86
N ILE A 75 6.66 7.93 -3.16
CA ILE A 75 6.48 9.16 -3.95
C ILE A 75 5.37 10.00 -3.34
N ASP A 76 4.21 9.42 -3.05
CA ASP A 76 3.10 10.14 -2.41
C ASP A 76 3.54 10.72 -1.06
N SER A 77 4.20 9.92 -0.24
CA SER A 77 4.65 10.34 1.10
C SER A 77 5.68 11.47 1.06
N ILE A 78 6.53 11.54 0.03
CA ILE A 78 7.55 12.58 -0.10
C ILE A 78 6.96 13.84 -0.71
N LEU A 79 6.15 13.70 -1.77
CA LEU A 79 5.83 14.82 -2.66
C LEU A 79 4.43 15.39 -2.46
N TYR A 80 3.40 14.58 -2.13
CA TYR A 80 2.02 15.06 -2.18
C TYR A 80 1.76 16.21 -1.21
N GLY A 81 2.44 16.23 -0.05
CA GLY A 81 2.33 17.35 0.89
C GLY A 81 2.71 18.70 0.29
N ILE A 82 3.69 18.74 -0.61
CA ILE A 82 4.21 19.99 -1.21
C ILE A 82 3.56 20.35 -2.55
N ILE A 83 3.08 19.34 -3.32
CA ILE A 83 2.57 19.58 -4.67
C ILE A 83 1.05 19.73 -4.75
N PHE A 84 0.31 19.37 -3.71
CA PHE A 84 -1.13 19.52 -3.64
C PHE A 84 -1.54 20.36 -2.42
N ASN A 85 -2.62 21.14 -2.55
CA ASN A 85 -3.30 21.70 -1.38
C ASN A 85 -4.25 20.67 -0.76
N GLU A 86 -4.83 20.99 0.38
CA GLU A 86 -5.70 20.07 1.11
C GLU A 86 -7.00 19.78 0.34
N SER A 87 -7.36 18.50 0.27
CA SER A 87 -8.64 18.05 -0.25
C SER A 87 -9.67 18.04 0.88
N THR A 88 -10.83 18.65 0.65
CA THR A 88 -11.95 18.70 1.59
C THR A 88 -13.24 18.27 0.91
N SER A 89 -14.33 18.14 1.66
CA SER A 89 -15.65 17.81 1.10
C SER A 89 -16.16 18.85 0.10
N THR A 90 -15.62 20.09 0.14
CA THR A 90 -16.04 21.23 -0.69
C THR A 90 -14.97 21.71 -1.67
N GLN A 91 -13.73 21.22 -1.55
CA GLN A 91 -12.60 21.65 -2.36
C GLN A 91 -11.82 20.44 -2.87
N ILE A 92 -11.69 20.35 -4.19
CA ILE A 92 -10.81 19.38 -4.85
C ILE A 92 -9.36 19.89 -4.76
N ALA A 93 -8.43 18.98 -4.40
CA ALA A 93 -7.01 19.30 -4.36
C ALA A 93 -6.51 19.82 -5.72
N GLN A 94 -5.76 20.91 -5.70
CA GLN A 94 -5.14 21.53 -6.87
C GLN A 94 -3.67 21.16 -6.93
N PHE A 95 -3.19 20.94 -8.12
CA PHE A 95 -1.78 20.67 -8.39
C PHE A 95 -1.00 21.99 -8.44
N LEU A 96 0.10 22.09 -7.68
CA LEU A 96 0.96 23.26 -7.56
C LEU A 96 0.18 24.55 -7.24
N PRO A 97 -0.57 24.58 -6.14
CA PRO A 97 -1.38 25.75 -5.77
C PRO A 97 -0.50 26.96 -5.42
N GLU A 98 -0.95 28.18 -5.75
CA GLU A 98 -0.23 29.43 -5.47
C GLU A 98 0.08 29.62 -3.97
N GLY A 99 -0.75 29.08 -3.08
CA GLY A 99 -0.57 29.14 -1.62
C GLY A 99 0.41 28.09 -1.06
N GLY A 100 0.98 27.22 -1.90
CA GLY A 100 1.81 26.10 -1.46
C GLY A 100 1.02 24.84 -1.11
N GLY A 101 1.74 23.75 -0.82
CA GLY A 101 1.14 22.48 -0.48
C GLY A 101 0.53 22.42 0.93
N TYR A 102 -0.20 21.33 1.23
CA TYR A 102 -0.85 21.15 2.54
C TYR A 102 0.13 20.75 3.65
N GLU A 103 1.33 20.27 3.30
CA GLU A 103 2.32 19.80 4.25
C GLU A 103 3.75 19.93 3.71
N SER A 104 4.73 19.64 4.57
CA SER A 104 6.16 19.64 4.23
C SER A 104 6.55 18.35 3.50
N VAL A 105 7.77 18.35 2.92
CA VAL A 105 8.41 17.14 2.37
C VAL A 105 8.43 16.02 3.41
N PHE A 106 8.16 14.78 3.01
CA PHE A 106 8.03 13.56 3.81
C PHE A 106 6.74 13.44 4.63
N TYR A 107 5.85 14.42 4.62
CA TYR A 107 4.58 14.38 5.35
C TYR A 107 3.36 14.15 4.43
N GLY A 108 3.57 13.92 3.15
CA GLY A 108 2.51 13.64 2.19
C GLY A 108 1.67 12.42 2.58
N LYS A 109 0.37 12.51 2.38
CA LYS A 109 -0.58 11.40 2.57
C LYS A 109 -0.57 10.52 1.33
N VAL A 110 -0.65 9.21 1.52
CA VAL A 110 -0.85 8.25 0.42
C VAL A 110 -2.32 8.26 0.04
N VAL A 111 -2.63 8.21 -1.25
CA VAL A 111 -4.01 8.18 -1.73
C VAL A 111 -4.43 6.74 -2.00
N ASP A 112 -5.40 6.28 -1.23
CA ASP A 112 -6.06 4.99 -1.43
C ASP A 112 -7.37 5.19 -2.19
N MET A 113 -7.67 4.30 -3.16
CA MET A 113 -8.79 4.52 -4.07
C MET A 113 -9.63 3.28 -4.37
N ILE A 114 -9.17 2.10 -4.07
CA ILE A 114 -9.84 0.83 -4.36
C ILE A 114 -10.48 0.32 -3.08
N GLN A 115 -11.81 0.19 -3.08
CA GLN A 115 -12.56 -0.35 -1.96
C GLN A 115 -13.33 -1.59 -2.42
N PHE A 116 -13.13 -2.69 -1.71
CA PHE A 116 -13.94 -3.90 -1.85
C PHE A 116 -14.76 -4.10 -0.58
N THR A 117 -16.09 -4.15 -0.72
CA THR A 117 -17.01 -4.43 0.37
C THR A 117 -17.75 -5.71 0.05
N PHE A 118 -17.47 -6.80 0.78
CA PHE A 118 -18.14 -8.08 0.52
C PHE A 118 -19.48 -8.22 1.26
N TYR A 119 -19.58 -7.65 2.43
CA TYR A 119 -20.80 -7.59 3.20
C TYR A 119 -20.84 -6.30 4.01
N ASP A 120 -21.94 -5.58 3.91
CA ASP A 120 -22.17 -4.32 4.61
C ASP A 120 -23.68 -4.15 4.79
N ASP A 121 -24.22 -4.75 5.87
CA ASP A 121 -25.65 -4.76 6.14
C ASP A 121 -25.93 -5.01 7.63
N ILE A 122 -27.19 -4.93 8.01
CA ILE A 122 -27.66 -5.27 9.35
C ILE A 122 -27.72 -6.78 9.49
N LEU A 123 -27.07 -7.30 10.54
CA LEU A 123 -27.12 -8.72 10.84
C LEU A 123 -28.54 -9.17 11.17
N PRO A 124 -28.98 -10.35 10.68
CA PRO A 124 -30.29 -10.89 11.03
C PRO A 124 -30.47 -11.06 12.54
N ASP A 125 -31.67 -10.76 13.05
CA ASP A 125 -31.98 -10.76 14.48
C ASP A 125 -31.79 -12.12 15.18
N TRP A 126 -31.73 -13.21 14.42
CA TRP A 126 -31.49 -14.55 14.96
C TRP A 126 -30.04 -14.84 15.37
N ILE A 127 -29.10 -13.96 15.02
CA ILE A 127 -27.68 -14.12 15.40
C ILE A 127 -27.51 -13.75 16.87
N PRO A 128 -27.03 -14.66 17.73
CA PRO A 128 -26.82 -14.37 19.14
C PRO A 128 -25.80 -13.23 19.33
N PHE A 129 -26.07 -12.32 20.23
CA PHE A 129 -25.23 -11.18 20.66
C PHE A 129 -25.06 -10.03 19.66
N TRP A 130 -25.21 -10.25 18.33
CA TRP A 130 -24.99 -9.22 17.30
C TRP A 130 -26.17 -9.04 16.34
N GLY A 131 -27.27 -9.76 16.54
CA GLY A 131 -28.49 -9.59 15.73
C GLY A 131 -29.01 -8.16 15.79
N GLY A 132 -29.35 -7.59 14.64
CA GLY A 132 -29.81 -6.20 14.52
C GLY A 132 -28.70 -5.14 14.51
N GLU A 133 -27.43 -5.51 14.71
CA GLU A 133 -26.31 -4.57 14.60
C GLU A 133 -25.80 -4.48 13.16
N HIS A 134 -25.29 -3.30 12.79
CA HIS A 134 -24.62 -3.09 11.51
C HIS A 134 -23.26 -3.80 11.51
N PHE A 135 -23.05 -4.68 10.54
CA PHE A 135 -21.82 -5.43 10.39
C PHE A 135 -21.24 -5.25 8.98
N SER A 136 -20.01 -4.82 8.92
CA SER A 136 -19.24 -4.77 7.68
C SER A 136 -18.14 -5.82 7.71
N PHE A 137 -18.08 -6.66 6.69
CA PHE A 137 -17.05 -7.68 6.55
C PHE A 137 -16.19 -7.40 5.32
N PHE A 138 -14.88 -7.27 5.55
CA PHE A 138 -13.87 -7.04 4.55
C PHE A 138 -14.16 -5.79 3.71
N ASP A 139 -13.86 -4.64 4.28
CA ASP A 139 -14.02 -3.33 3.65
C ASP A 139 -12.67 -2.58 3.54
N PRO A 140 -11.60 -3.21 3.01
CA PRO A 140 -10.31 -2.56 2.89
C PRO A 140 -10.35 -1.50 1.80
N VAL A 141 -9.70 -0.38 2.08
CA VAL A 141 -9.37 0.64 1.08
C VAL A 141 -7.87 0.62 0.85
N PHE A 142 -7.45 0.51 -0.40
CA PHE A 142 -6.05 0.40 -0.80
C PHE A 142 -5.83 0.98 -2.19
N ASN A 143 -4.59 1.01 -2.64
CA ASN A 143 -4.21 1.52 -3.96
C ASN A 143 -3.51 0.45 -4.82
N ILE A 144 -3.15 0.83 -6.05
CA ILE A 144 -2.47 -0.07 -7.00
C ILE A 144 -1.09 -0.47 -6.48
N ALA A 145 -0.40 0.41 -5.75
CA ALA A 145 0.91 0.11 -5.18
C ALA A 145 0.81 -0.99 -4.10
N ASP A 146 -0.21 -0.93 -3.22
CA ASP A 146 -0.47 -1.96 -2.22
C ASP A 146 -0.82 -3.30 -2.87
N SER A 147 -1.58 -3.25 -3.97
CA SER A 147 -1.88 -4.44 -4.79
C SER A 147 -0.61 -5.07 -5.34
N ALA A 148 0.30 -4.27 -5.89
CA ALA A 148 1.56 -4.77 -6.44
C ALA A 148 2.43 -5.42 -5.34
N ILE A 149 2.54 -4.79 -4.16
CA ILE A 149 3.25 -5.36 -3.01
C ILE A 149 2.62 -6.70 -2.61
N SER A 150 1.31 -6.71 -2.41
CA SER A 150 0.57 -7.90 -1.96
C SER A 150 0.70 -9.06 -2.94
N ILE A 151 0.54 -8.81 -4.25
CA ILE A 151 0.71 -9.81 -5.30
C ILE A 151 2.16 -10.31 -5.31
N GLY A 152 3.15 -9.43 -5.25
CA GLY A 152 4.56 -9.82 -5.21
C GLY A 152 4.89 -10.74 -4.04
N VAL A 153 4.45 -10.39 -2.83
CA VAL A 153 4.64 -11.21 -1.63
C VAL A 153 3.90 -12.55 -1.74
N PHE A 154 2.64 -12.53 -2.18
CA PHE A 154 1.83 -13.75 -2.33
C PHE A 154 2.45 -14.73 -3.34
N LEU A 155 2.93 -14.23 -4.47
CA LEU A 155 3.63 -15.05 -5.46
C LEU A 155 4.95 -15.63 -4.91
N LEU A 156 5.70 -14.86 -4.11
CA LEU A 156 6.91 -15.38 -3.44
C LEU A 156 6.59 -16.53 -2.48
N LEU A 157 5.49 -16.43 -1.74
CA LEU A 157 5.05 -17.48 -0.82
C LEU A 157 4.64 -18.75 -1.56
N ILE A 158 3.81 -18.61 -2.60
CA ILE A 158 3.31 -19.77 -3.38
C ILE A 158 4.45 -20.45 -4.14
N PHE A 159 5.29 -19.66 -4.80
CA PHE A 159 6.36 -20.16 -5.67
C PHE A 159 7.73 -20.15 -5.01
N ASN A 160 7.81 -20.21 -3.66
CA ASN A 160 9.07 -20.09 -2.92
C ASN A 160 10.14 -21.08 -3.40
N LYS A 161 9.79 -22.34 -3.67
CA LYS A 161 10.71 -23.36 -4.17
C LYS A 161 11.27 -23.05 -5.55
N ARG A 162 10.52 -22.33 -6.40
CA ARG A 162 10.97 -21.89 -7.73
C ARG A 162 11.69 -20.55 -7.65
N ALA A 163 11.29 -19.70 -6.71
CA ALA A 163 11.97 -18.43 -6.46
C ALA A 163 13.36 -18.65 -5.88
N PHE A 164 13.51 -19.61 -4.96
CA PHE A 164 14.74 -19.97 -4.27
C PHE A 164 15.11 -21.44 -4.54
N PRO A 165 15.56 -21.80 -5.76
CA PRO A 165 15.97 -23.17 -6.04
C PRO A 165 17.17 -23.54 -5.16
N LYS A 166 17.10 -24.72 -4.54
CA LYS A 166 18.27 -25.27 -3.84
C LYS A 166 19.39 -25.47 -4.86
N LYS A 167 20.58 -24.95 -4.58
CA LYS A 167 21.78 -25.38 -5.31
C LYS A 167 21.94 -26.88 -5.03
N GLU A 168 21.96 -27.70 -6.07
CA GLU A 168 22.46 -29.07 -5.95
C GLU A 168 23.93 -28.92 -5.54
N GLU A 169 24.30 -29.45 -4.36
CA GLU A 169 25.70 -29.61 -3.99
C GLU A 169 26.30 -30.57 -5.03
N GLU A 170 27.19 -30.07 -5.86
CA GLU A 170 28.02 -30.92 -6.70
C GLU A 170 28.81 -31.82 -5.75
N VAL A 171 28.35 -33.07 -5.64
CA VAL A 171 29.09 -34.13 -4.97
C VAL A 171 30.25 -34.44 -5.88
N SER A 172 31.40 -33.85 -5.55
CA SER A 172 32.72 -34.17 -6.14
C SER A 172 33.30 -35.42 -5.50
#